data_b5fb55031f0c1292bf4842037e5867ff
#
_entry.id   b5fb55031f0c1292bf4842037e5867ff
#
_cell.length_a   1.000
_cell.length_b   1.000
_cell.length_c   1.000
_cell.angle_alpha   90.00
_cell.angle_beta   90.00
_cell.angle_gamma   90.00
#
_symmetry.space_group_name_H-M   'P 1'
#
loop_
_entity.id
_entity.type
_entity.pdbx_description
1 polymer ?
#
loop_
_entity_poly.entity_id
_entity_poly.type
_entity_poly.pdbx_seq_one_letter_code
_entity_poly.pdbx_strand_id
1 'polypeptide(L)'
;MEPPELYLDAAATTPPLPAVIAAMQQLQQTAWANPSSLHGAGLVAAEALERARWRIAERFAVNPDQLIVTSGATESVHLALLGSAAGLVPGRLVISAVEHPAVVAAAHQLEALGCNQ
;
A
#
# COMPACT_ATOMS: atom_id res chain seq x y z
N MET A 1 11.93 13.14 -22.67
CA MET A 1 12.99 13.44 -21.69
C MET A 1 13.83 12.16 -21.59
N GLU A 2 15.07 12.22 -21.98
CA GLU A 2 15.98 11.09 -21.78
C GLU A 2 16.16 10.88 -20.29
N PRO A 3 16.17 9.62 -19.80
CA PRO A 3 16.47 9.34 -18.41
C PRO A 3 17.89 9.82 -18.09
N PRO A 4 18.16 10.28 -16.87
CA PRO A 4 19.51 10.66 -16.49
C PRO A 4 20.48 9.49 -16.75
N GLU A 5 21.66 9.79 -17.25
CA GLU A 5 22.67 8.79 -17.64
C GLU A 5 23.05 7.82 -16.51
N LEU A 6 22.90 8.29 -15.27
CA LEU A 6 23.12 7.49 -14.06
C LEU A 6 22.10 7.88 -12.97
N TYR A 7 21.18 6.98 -12.67
CA TYR A 7 20.20 7.13 -11.59
C TYR A 7 20.53 6.17 -10.44
N LEU A 8 20.89 6.71 -9.27
CA LEU A 8 21.33 5.94 -8.11
C LEU A 8 20.34 5.96 -6.94
N ASP A 9 19.17 6.56 -7.10
CA ASP A 9 18.17 6.69 -6.04
C ASP A 9 16.97 5.75 -6.25
N ALA A 10 17.22 4.54 -6.67
CA ALA A 10 16.18 3.53 -6.91
C ALA A 10 15.45 3.12 -5.61
N ALA A 11 16.04 3.38 -4.44
CA ALA A 11 15.39 3.16 -3.16
C ALA A 11 14.23 4.15 -2.91
N ALA A 12 14.30 5.36 -3.44
CA ALA A 12 13.24 6.34 -3.31
C ALA A 12 12.10 6.07 -4.32
N THR A 13 12.44 5.84 -5.58
CA THR A 13 11.48 5.52 -6.65
C THR A 13 12.19 4.99 -7.88
N THR A 14 11.44 4.35 -8.77
CA THR A 14 11.92 3.90 -10.08
C THR A 14 10.92 4.28 -11.17
N PRO A 15 11.36 4.47 -12.42
CA PRO A 15 10.44 4.64 -13.54
C PRO A 15 9.50 3.43 -13.65
N PRO A 16 8.20 3.65 -13.88
CA PRO A 16 7.28 2.53 -14.09
C PRO A 16 7.63 1.79 -15.38
N LEU A 17 7.48 0.48 -15.36
CA LEU A 17 7.69 -0.34 -16.57
C LEU A 17 6.69 0.07 -17.66
N PRO A 18 7.09 0.05 -18.96
CA PRO A 18 6.20 0.39 -20.05
C PRO A 18 4.88 -0.39 -20.05
N ALA A 19 4.92 -1.67 -19.68
CA ALA A 19 3.73 -2.52 -19.54
C ALA A 19 2.78 -2.02 -18.45
N VAL A 20 3.30 -1.47 -17.35
CA VAL A 20 2.50 -0.88 -16.26
C VAL A 20 1.82 0.40 -16.74
N ILE A 21 2.55 1.26 -17.44
CA ILE A 21 1.99 2.49 -18.03
C ILE A 21 0.83 2.15 -18.98
N ALA A 22 1.04 1.18 -19.88
CA ALA A 22 0.02 0.75 -20.82
C ALA A 22 -1.23 0.17 -20.11
N ALA A 23 -1.04 -0.66 -19.07
CA ALA A 23 -2.13 -1.22 -18.30
C ALA A 23 -2.93 -0.14 -17.56
N MET A 24 -2.25 0.84 -16.94
CA MET A 24 -2.90 1.98 -16.28
C MET A 24 -3.72 2.80 -17.28
N GLN A 25 -3.16 3.12 -18.45
CA GLN A 25 -3.86 3.85 -19.50
C GLN A 25 -5.10 3.10 -19.99
N GLN A 26 -4.99 1.80 -20.21
CA GLN A 26 -6.12 0.96 -20.62
C GLN A 26 -7.23 0.97 -19.57
N LEU A 27 -6.90 0.80 -18.29
CA LEU A 27 -7.89 0.80 -17.21
C LEU A 27 -8.60 2.14 -17.06
N GLN A 28 -7.87 3.25 -17.20
CA GLN A 28 -8.47 4.59 -17.19
C GLN A 28 -9.48 4.81 -18.32
N GLN A 29 -9.30 4.15 -19.46
CA GLN A 29 -10.23 4.24 -20.60
C GLN A 29 -11.42 3.28 -20.48
N THR A 30 -11.26 2.11 -19.86
CA THR A 30 -12.26 1.03 -19.90
C THR A 30 -12.95 0.78 -18.56
N ALA A 31 -12.32 1.10 -17.42
CA ALA A 31 -12.79 0.81 -16.08
C ALA A 31 -12.79 2.07 -15.17
N TRP A 32 -13.13 3.20 -15.73
CA TRP A 32 -13.07 4.53 -15.10
C TRP A 32 -14.18 4.80 -14.08
N ALA A 33 -15.24 4.00 -14.07
CA ALA A 33 -16.41 4.23 -13.23
C ALA A 33 -16.18 3.86 -11.77
N ASN A 34 -17.07 4.30 -10.90
CA ASN A 34 -17.05 3.91 -9.49
C ASN A 34 -17.38 2.41 -9.35
N PRO A 35 -16.47 1.59 -8.79
CA PRO A 35 -16.70 0.16 -8.63
C PRO A 35 -17.85 -0.21 -7.66
N SER A 36 -18.34 0.74 -6.86
CA SER A 36 -19.51 0.55 -6.00
C SER A 36 -20.85 0.77 -6.71
N SER A 37 -20.84 1.24 -7.97
CA SER A 37 -22.05 1.48 -8.74
C SER A 37 -22.59 0.20 -9.38
N LEU A 38 -23.91 -0.02 -9.32
CA LEU A 38 -24.56 -1.24 -9.80
C LEU A 38 -24.91 -1.22 -11.30
N HIS A 39 -24.55 -0.17 -12.05
CA HIS A 39 -24.70 -0.13 -13.49
C HIS A 39 -23.50 -0.74 -14.23
N GLY A 40 -23.65 -1.03 -15.53
CA GLY A 40 -22.65 -1.77 -16.33
C GLY A 40 -21.22 -1.21 -16.25
N ALA A 41 -21.02 0.11 -16.30
CA ALA A 41 -19.68 0.69 -16.18
C ALA A 41 -19.07 0.47 -14.77
N GLY A 42 -19.89 0.52 -13.72
CA GLY A 42 -19.46 0.22 -12.35
C GLY A 42 -19.06 -1.25 -12.19
N LEU A 43 -19.79 -2.18 -12.76
CA LEU A 43 -19.47 -3.61 -12.74
C LEU A 43 -18.14 -3.90 -13.43
N VAL A 44 -17.86 -3.25 -14.57
CA VAL A 44 -16.56 -3.37 -15.25
C VAL A 44 -15.41 -2.89 -14.36
N ALA A 45 -15.59 -1.78 -13.66
CA ALA A 45 -14.60 -1.25 -12.74
C ALA A 45 -14.40 -2.18 -11.52
N ALA A 46 -15.49 -2.70 -10.94
CA ALA A 46 -15.45 -3.66 -9.83
C ALA A 46 -14.68 -4.94 -10.22
N GLU A 47 -15.00 -5.51 -11.40
CA GLU A 47 -14.32 -6.70 -11.89
C GLU A 47 -12.81 -6.47 -12.11
N ALA A 48 -12.43 -5.30 -12.63
CA ALA A 48 -11.03 -4.95 -12.82
C ALA A 48 -10.29 -4.83 -11.48
N LEU A 49 -10.91 -4.21 -10.48
CA LEU A 49 -10.36 -4.08 -9.12
C LEU A 49 -10.20 -5.44 -8.45
N GLU A 50 -11.22 -6.29 -8.47
CA GLU A 50 -11.17 -7.62 -7.87
C GLU A 50 -10.11 -8.50 -8.55
N ARG A 51 -10.00 -8.47 -9.85
CA ARG A 51 -8.96 -9.19 -10.58
C ARG A 51 -7.55 -8.73 -10.20
N ALA A 52 -7.36 -7.43 -9.96
CA ALA A 52 -6.09 -6.90 -9.48
C ALA A 52 -5.78 -7.40 -8.06
N ARG A 53 -6.75 -7.39 -7.14
CA ARG A 53 -6.62 -7.92 -5.78
C ARG A 53 -6.24 -9.40 -5.79
N TRP A 54 -6.92 -10.21 -6.57
CA TRP A 54 -6.62 -11.64 -6.72
C TRP A 54 -5.19 -11.90 -7.18
N ARG A 55 -4.71 -11.16 -8.19
CA ARG A 55 -3.33 -11.29 -8.70
C ARG A 55 -2.27 -10.93 -7.66
N ILE A 56 -2.54 -9.91 -6.86
CA ILE A 56 -1.64 -9.52 -5.76
C ILE A 56 -1.64 -10.59 -4.68
N ALA A 57 -2.82 -11.04 -4.26
CA ALA A 57 -2.98 -12.07 -3.23
C ALA A 57 -2.27 -13.39 -3.61
N GLU A 58 -2.42 -13.81 -4.87
CA GLU A 58 -1.73 -14.99 -5.42
C GLU A 58 -0.21 -14.86 -5.31
N ARG A 59 0.34 -13.66 -5.61
CA ARG A 59 1.78 -13.41 -5.51
C ARG A 59 2.32 -13.51 -4.09
N PHE A 60 1.52 -13.15 -3.10
CA PHE A 60 1.88 -13.21 -1.68
C PHE A 60 1.41 -14.50 -1.00
N ALA A 61 0.75 -15.42 -1.72
CA ALA A 61 0.16 -16.64 -1.20
C ALA A 61 -0.80 -16.37 0.00
N VAL A 62 -1.61 -15.31 -0.11
CA VAL A 62 -2.61 -14.91 0.89
C VAL A 62 -4.00 -14.89 0.28
N ASN A 63 -5.04 -14.83 1.13
CA ASN A 63 -6.40 -14.63 0.67
C ASN A 63 -6.60 -13.15 0.23
N PRO A 64 -7.32 -12.85 -0.85
CA PRO A 64 -7.67 -11.48 -1.26
C PRO A 64 -8.27 -10.62 -0.14
N ASP A 65 -9.05 -11.21 0.77
CA ASP A 65 -9.63 -10.53 1.92
C ASP A 65 -8.60 -10.06 2.97
N GLN A 66 -7.38 -10.60 2.91
CA GLN A 66 -6.27 -10.19 3.77
C GLN A 66 -5.48 -9.01 3.19
N LEU A 67 -5.81 -8.55 1.97
CA LEU A 67 -5.17 -7.40 1.35
C LEU A 67 -5.89 -6.11 1.71
N ILE A 68 -5.15 -5.17 2.26
CA ILE A 68 -5.61 -3.81 2.51
C ILE A 68 -4.87 -2.88 1.55
N VAL A 69 -5.62 -2.21 0.69
CA VAL A 69 -5.06 -1.19 -0.23
C VAL A 69 -5.06 0.14 0.50
N THR A 70 -3.92 0.80 0.52
CA THR A 70 -3.69 2.07 1.20
C THR A 70 -3.24 3.15 0.21
N SER A 71 -3.22 4.40 0.64
CA SER A 71 -2.71 5.53 -0.15
C SER A 71 -1.19 5.52 -0.34
N GLY A 72 -0.47 4.73 0.48
CA GLY A 72 0.98 4.61 0.39
C GLY A 72 1.60 3.95 1.62
N ALA A 73 2.92 3.81 1.60
CA ALA A 73 3.68 3.11 2.65
C ALA A 73 3.50 3.73 4.04
N THR A 74 3.38 5.05 4.16
CA THR A 74 3.17 5.73 5.45
C THR A 74 1.87 5.26 6.11
N GLU A 75 0.76 5.22 5.36
CA GLU A 75 -0.51 4.71 5.88
C GLU A 75 -0.42 3.22 6.23
N SER A 76 0.20 2.41 5.37
CA SER A 76 0.39 0.98 5.63
C SER A 76 1.16 0.73 6.92
N VAL A 77 2.25 1.47 7.16
CA VAL A 77 3.06 1.37 8.39
C VAL A 77 2.23 1.74 9.61
N HIS A 78 1.49 2.85 9.57
CA HIS A 78 0.65 3.28 10.69
C HIS A 78 -0.45 2.27 10.98
N LEU A 79 -1.16 1.77 9.97
CA LEU A 79 -2.18 0.74 10.13
C LEU A 79 -1.60 -0.56 10.73
N ALA A 80 -0.44 -0.99 10.23
CA ALA A 80 0.20 -2.21 10.74
C ALA A 80 0.63 -2.06 12.20
N LEU A 81 1.34 -1.00 12.54
CA LEU A 81 1.88 -0.81 13.89
C LEU A 81 0.78 -0.50 14.91
N LEU A 82 -0.06 0.50 14.64
CA LEU A 82 -1.12 0.90 15.56
C LEU A 82 -2.21 -0.18 15.65
N GLY A 83 -2.57 -0.81 14.53
CA GLY A 83 -3.56 -1.87 14.51
C GLY A 83 -3.09 -3.13 15.25
N SER A 84 -1.82 -3.53 15.07
CA SER A 84 -1.26 -4.70 15.77
C SER A 84 -1.08 -4.46 17.26
N ALA A 85 -0.82 -3.21 17.68
CA ALA A 85 -0.67 -2.85 19.07
C ALA A 85 -2.03 -2.63 19.79
N ALA A 86 -3.13 -2.51 19.04
CA ALA A 86 -4.46 -2.35 19.62
C ALA A 86 -4.80 -3.57 20.53
N GLY A 87 -4.95 -3.33 21.81
CA GLY A 87 -5.19 -4.38 22.81
C GLY A 87 -3.94 -5.04 23.41
N LEU A 88 -2.74 -4.67 22.99
CA LEU A 88 -1.45 -5.16 23.52
C LEU A 88 -0.79 -4.15 24.48
N VAL A 89 -1.43 -3.03 24.75
CA VAL A 89 -0.93 -2.00 25.64
C VAL A 89 -1.30 -2.34 27.10
N PRO A 90 -0.35 -2.25 28.07
CA PRO A 90 1.04 -1.84 27.93
C PRO A 90 1.94 -2.93 27.35
N GLY A 91 2.92 -2.53 26.56
CA GLY A 91 3.86 -3.45 25.87
C GLY A 91 5.21 -2.81 25.61
N ARG A 92 6.13 -3.58 25.03
CA ARG A 92 7.42 -3.07 24.54
C ARG A 92 7.43 -3.11 23.03
N LEU A 93 7.81 -1.98 22.41
CA LEU A 93 8.06 -1.87 20.97
C LEU A 93 9.57 -1.77 20.74
N VAL A 94 10.10 -2.58 19.82
CA VAL A 94 11.49 -2.50 19.38
C VAL A 94 11.51 -2.19 17.90
N ILE A 95 12.20 -1.11 17.54
CA ILE A 95 12.40 -0.70 16.13
C ILE A 95 13.89 -0.56 15.85
N SER A 96 14.27 -0.63 14.58
CA SER A 96 15.63 -0.35 14.14
C SER A 96 15.97 1.14 14.32
N ALA A 97 17.23 1.45 14.59
CA ALA A 97 17.71 2.84 14.66
C ALA A 97 17.76 3.55 13.29
N VAL A 98 17.62 2.81 12.19
CA VAL A 98 17.71 3.30 10.81
C VAL A 98 16.37 3.18 10.07
N GLU A 99 15.26 3.19 10.80
CA GLU A 99 13.91 3.11 10.24
C GLU A 99 13.51 4.36 9.46
N HIS A 100 12.56 4.15 8.54
CA HIS A 100 11.91 5.26 7.84
C HIS A 100 11.14 6.15 8.85
N PRO A 101 11.10 7.48 8.66
CA PRO A 101 10.41 8.41 9.56
C PRO A 101 8.96 8.03 9.89
N ALA A 102 8.24 7.38 8.98
CA ALA A 102 6.88 6.91 9.23
C ALA A 102 6.81 5.84 10.33
N VAL A 103 7.81 4.95 10.43
CA VAL A 103 7.90 3.93 11.49
C VAL A 103 8.18 4.60 12.83
N VAL A 104 9.12 5.54 12.86
CA VAL A 104 9.46 6.31 14.07
C VAL A 104 8.25 7.10 14.58
N ALA A 105 7.52 7.76 13.67
CA ALA A 105 6.33 8.52 14.04
C ALA A 105 5.22 7.62 14.61
N ALA A 106 4.99 6.44 14.03
CA ALA A 106 4.02 5.47 14.56
C ALA A 106 4.46 4.91 15.92
N ALA A 107 5.78 4.68 16.11
CA ALA A 107 6.34 4.24 17.39
C ALA A 107 6.11 5.27 18.50
N HIS A 108 6.35 6.55 18.23
CA HIS A 108 6.06 7.62 19.21
C HIS A 108 4.57 7.72 19.57
N GLN A 109 3.66 7.46 18.62
CA GLN A 109 2.24 7.40 18.94
C GLN A 109 1.92 6.23 19.88
N LEU A 110 2.52 5.06 19.66
CA LEU A 110 2.36 3.91 20.55
C LEU A 110 2.95 4.17 21.94
N GLU A 111 4.07 4.85 22.03
CA GLU A 111 4.67 5.28 23.30
C GLU A 111 3.72 6.19 24.08
N ALA A 112 3.10 7.17 23.41
CA ALA A 112 2.09 8.04 24.03
C ALA A 112 0.83 7.28 24.50
N LEU A 113 0.55 6.10 23.92
CA LEU A 113 -0.52 5.20 24.33
C LEU A 113 -0.13 4.20 25.43
N GLY A 114 1.13 4.24 25.90
CA GLY A 114 1.64 3.43 27.01
C GLY A 114 2.51 2.23 26.62
N CYS A 115 2.96 2.15 25.36
CA CYS A 115 4.05 1.23 25.00
C CYS A 115 5.41 1.83 25.43
N ASN A 116 6.29 1.01 25.98
CA ASN A 116 7.67 1.41 26.25
C ASN A 116 8.55 1.07 25.03
N GLN A 117 9.49 1.95 24.68
CA GLN A 117 10.54 1.67 23.70
C GLN A 117 11.73 0.93 24.33
#